data_2d30a51add1fdbc2d1abc6a4d13b4552
#
_entry.id   2d30a51add1fdbc2d1abc6a4d13b4552
#
_cell.length_a   1.000
_cell.length_b   1.000
_cell.length_c   1.000
_cell.angle_alpha   90.00
_cell.angle_beta   90.00
_cell.angle_gamma   90.00
#
_symmetry.space_group_name_H-M   'P 1'
#
loop_
_entity.id
_entity.type
_entity.pdbx_description
1 polymer ?
#
loop_
_entity_poly.entity_id
_entity_poly.type
_entity_poly.pdbx_seq_one_letter_code
_entity_poly.pdbx_strand_id
1 'polypeptide(L)' 'MISFQSLQNHLDRSFSRAHGELDDAAIDASESGSVEDMQAFNEAQQHVSVANIALGECQRAKHGITKAIIDGIQ' A
#
# COMPACT_ATOMS: atom_id res chain seq x y z
N MET A 1 -20.52 -2.38 -8.56
CA MET A 1 -20.20 -1.88 -7.20
C MET A 1 -18.97 -2.60 -6.67
N ILE A 2 -18.01 -1.84 -6.17
CA ILE A 2 -16.78 -2.42 -5.60
C ILE A 2 -17.07 -2.81 -4.15
N SER A 3 -16.84 -4.08 -3.81
CA SER A 3 -16.94 -4.54 -2.43
C SER A 3 -15.67 -4.21 -1.65
N PHE A 4 -15.75 -4.22 -0.33
CA PHE A 4 -14.56 -4.07 0.50
C PHE A 4 -13.53 -5.16 0.23
N GLN A 5 -13.99 -6.38 -0.03
CA GLN A 5 -13.09 -7.49 -0.34
C GLN A 5 -12.32 -7.24 -1.63
N SER A 6 -13.01 -6.77 -2.69
CA SER A 6 -12.37 -6.44 -3.95
C SER A 6 -11.37 -5.29 -3.79
N LEU A 7 -11.76 -4.26 -3.04
CA LEU A 7 -10.88 -3.13 -2.77
C LEU A 7 -9.64 -3.57 -2.00
N GLN A 8 -9.82 -4.38 -0.96
CA GLN A 8 -8.71 -4.87 -0.17
C GLN A 8 -7.76 -5.72 -1.01
N ASN A 9 -8.31 -6.62 -1.85
CA ASN A 9 -7.48 -7.43 -2.74
C ASN A 9 -6.68 -6.56 -3.71
N HIS A 10 -7.29 -5.51 -4.24
CA HIS A 10 -6.62 -4.57 -5.12
C HIS A 10 -5.47 -3.86 -4.39
N LEU A 11 -5.74 -3.38 -3.17
CA LEU A 11 -4.75 -2.68 -2.36
C LEU A 11 -3.62 -3.61 -1.93
N ASP A 12 -3.92 -4.86 -1.59
CA ASP A 12 -2.90 -5.86 -1.25
C ASP A 12 -1.95 -6.09 -2.43
N ARG A 13 -2.50 -6.19 -3.64
CA ARG A 13 -1.68 -6.36 -4.85
C ARG A 13 -0.84 -5.12 -5.14
N SER A 14 -1.42 -3.93 -4.96
CA SER A 14 -0.69 -2.68 -5.13
C SER A 14 0.46 -2.56 -4.13
N PHE A 15 0.22 -2.96 -2.89
CA PHE A 15 1.23 -2.96 -1.83
C PHE A 15 2.37 -3.94 -2.16
N SER A 16 2.03 -5.16 -2.59
CA SER A 16 3.02 -6.16 -2.97
C SER A 16 3.86 -5.68 -4.15
N ARG A 17 3.22 -5.05 -5.14
CA ARG A 17 3.92 -4.50 -6.30
C ARG A 17 4.87 -3.38 -5.88
N ALA A 18 4.41 -2.48 -5.01
CA ALA A 18 5.23 -1.38 -4.52
C ALA A 18 6.45 -1.89 -3.76
N HIS A 19 6.28 -2.95 -2.96
CA HIS A 19 7.39 -3.58 -2.26
C HIS A 19 8.40 -4.21 -3.22
N GLY A 20 7.92 -4.88 -4.28
CA GLY A 20 8.79 -5.45 -5.31
C GLY A 20 9.60 -4.37 -6.00
N GLU A 21 8.96 -3.25 -6.35
CA GLU A 21 9.65 -2.11 -6.96
C GLU A 21 10.69 -1.50 -6.00
N LEU A 22 10.38 -1.44 -4.71
CA LEU A 22 11.32 -0.95 -3.71
C LEU A 22 12.55 -1.85 -3.60
N ASP A 23 12.35 -3.16 -3.57
CA ASP A 23 13.45 -4.13 -3.51
C ASP A 23 14.36 -4.00 -4.73
N ASP A 24 13.78 -3.92 -5.93
CA ASP A 24 14.53 -3.76 -7.18
C ASP A 24 15.29 -2.43 -7.19
N ALA A 25 14.65 -1.34 -6.76
CA ALA A 25 15.28 -0.03 -6.71
C ALA A 25 16.42 0.01 -5.70
N ALA A 26 16.28 -0.68 -4.57
CA ALA A 26 17.33 -0.78 -3.56
C ALA A 26 18.56 -1.51 -4.11
N ILE A 27 18.34 -2.59 -4.84
CA ILE A 27 19.42 -3.35 -5.49
C ILE A 27 20.14 -2.46 -6.51
N ASP A 28 19.38 -1.81 -7.39
CA ASP A 28 19.93 -0.93 -8.42
C ASP A 28 20.75 0.19 -7.81
N ALA A 29 20.22 0.85 -6.77
CA ALA A 29 20.92 1.95 -6.11
C ALA A 29 22.22 1.48 -5.44
N SER A 30 22.19 0.28 -4.83
CA SER A 30 23.38 -0.26 -4.17
C SER A 30 24.47 -0.66 -5.15
N GLU A 31 24.08 -1.08 -6.35
CA GLU A 31 25.03 -1.51 -7.37
C GLU A 31 25.60 -0.33 -8.17
N SER A 32 24.75 0.63 -8.55
CA SER A 32 25.18 1.75 -9.40
C SER A 32 25.72 2.94 -8.63
N GLY A 33 25.14 3.20 -7.44
CA GLY A 33 25.45 4.40 -6.66
C GLY A 33 25.09 5.70 -7.36
N SER A 34 24.28 5.65 -8.44
CA SER A 34 23.93 6.84 -9.20
C SER A 34 22.86 7.67 -8.49
N VAL A 35 22.84 8.97 -8.78
CA VAL A 35 21.82 9.87 -8.26
C VAL A 35 20.44 9.46 -8.76
N GLU A 36 20.36 9.05 -10.04
CA GLU A 36 19.11 8.63 -10.65
C GLU A 36 18.51 7.42 -9.94
N ASP A 37 19.34 6.42 -9.63
CA ASP A 37 18.88 5.22 -8.93
C ASP A 37 18.53 5.51 -7.49
N MET A 38 19.23 6.44 -6.84
CA MET A 38 18.89 6.88 -5.49
C MET A 38 17.54 7.60 -5.46
N GLN A 39 17.25 8.42 -6.48
CA GLN A 39 15.95 9.07 -6.61
C GLN A 39 14.84 8.05 -6.83
N ALA A 40 15.09 7.06 -7.68
CA ALA A 40 14.12 5.98 -7.93
C ALA A 40 13.84 5.19 -6.65
N PHE A 41 14.86 4.96 -5.83
CA PHE A 41 14.70 4.31 -4.53
C PHE A 41 13.82 5.15 -3.59
N ASN A 42 14.07 6.47 -3.52
CA ASN A 42 13.25 7.35 -2.70
C ASN A 42 11.80 7.38 -3.15
N GLU A 43 11.55 7.42 -4.47
CA GLU A 43 10.19 7.36 -5.01
C GLU A 43 9.51 6.04 -4.68
N ALA A 44 10.24 4.92 -4.78
CA ALA A 44 9.71 3.61 -4.44
C ALA A 44 9.32 3.52 -2.96
N GLN A 45 10.13 4.13 -2.07
CA GLN A 45 9.78 4.21 -0.65
C GLN A 45 8.48 4.98 -0.42
N GLN A 46 8.28 6.07 -1.16
CA GLN A 46 7.05 6.86 -1.07
C GLN A 46 5.84 6.03 -1.54
N HIS A 47 6.00 5.28 -2.62
CA HIS A 47 4.93 4.42 -3.14
C HIS A 47 4.51 3.36 -2.12
N VAL A 48 5.47 2.74 -1.44
CA VAL A 48 5.18 1.77 -0.38
C VAL A 48 4.43 2.44 0.77
N SER A 49 4.87 3.62 1.18
CA SER A 49 4.21 4.36 2.26
C SER A 49 2.76 4.70 1.92
N VAL A 50 2.50 5.18 0.69
CA VAL A 50 1.15 5.50 0.24
C VAL A 50 0.28 4.25 0.20
N ALA A 51 0.80 3.14 -0.33
CA ALA A 51 0.06 1.89 -0.39
C ALA A 51 -0.27 1.36 1.01
N ASN A 52 0.66 1.48 1.95
CA ASN A 52 0.45 1.07 3.33
C ASN A 52 -0.63 1.91 4.01
N ILE A 53 -0.61 3.22 3.80
CA ILE A 53 -1.63 4.13 4.33
C ILE A 53 -3.01 3.77 3.76
N ALA A 54 -3.08 3.52 2.45
CA ALA A 54 -4.34 3.17 1.78
C ALA A 54 -4.92 1.87 2.35
N LEU A 55 -4.09 0.85 2.59
CA LEU A 55 -4.52 -0.39 3.23
C LEU A 55 -5.06 -0.15 4.63
N GLY A 56 -4.35 0.64 5.43
CA GLY A 56 -4.77 0.98 6.79
C GLY A 56 -6.10 1.71 6.81
N GLU A 57 -6.29 2.67 5.91
CA GLU A 57 -7.54 3.41 5.81
C GLU A 57 -8.70 2.52 5.37
N CYS A 58 -8.46 1.60 4.43
CA CYS A 58 -9.47 0.63 3.99
C CYS A 58 -9.92 -0.26 5.16
N GLN A 59 -8.96 -0.76 5.95
CA GLN A 59 -9.27 -1.60 7.10
C GLN A 59 -10.04 -0.84 8.17
N ARG A 60 -9.69 0.41 8.43
CA ARG A 60 -10.41 1.26 9.39
C ARG A 60 -11.84 1.53 8.93
N ALA A 61 -12.03 1.83 7.65
CA ALA A 61 -13.35 2.07 7.09
C ALA A 61 -14.23 0.83 7.21
N LYS A 62 -13.67 -0.35 6.88
CA LYS A 62 -14.38 -1.62 7.01
C LYS A 62 -14.79 -1.88 8.46
N HIS A 63 -13.87 -1.67 9.39
CA HIS A 63 -14.12 -1.86 10.80
C HIS A 63 -15.20 -0.91 11.31
N GLY A 64 -15.13 0.37 10.92
CA GLY A 64 -16.10 1.38 11.32
C GLY A 64 -17.50 1.07 10.83
N ILE A 65 -17.65 0.63 9.58
CA ILE A 65 -18.95 0.24 9.02
C ILE A 65 -19.50 -0.99 9.74
N THR A 66 -18.66 -2.00 9.95
CA THR A 66 -19.05 -3.23 10.65
C THR A 66 -19.53 -2.91 12.06
N LYS A 67 -18.80 -2.09 12.79
CA LYS A 67 -19.15 -1.67 14.12
C LYS A 67 -20.47 -0.90 14.14
N ALA A 68 -20.66 0.01 13.19
CA ALA A 68 -21.89 0.80 13.10
C ALA A 68 -23.10 -0.09 12.83
N ILE A 69 -22.96 -1.12 12.00
CA ILE A 69 -24.03 -2.08 11.73
C ILE A 69 -24.39 -2.86 13.00
N ILE A 70 -23.38 -3.35 13.72
CA ILE A 70 -23.57 -4.11 14.95
C ILE A 70 -24.27 -3.22 16.00
N ASP A 71 -23.79 -1.99 16.19
CA ASP A 71 -24.37 -1.05 17.14
C ASP A 71 -25.81 -0.70 16.78
N GLY A 72 -26.13 -0.63 15.47
CA GLY A 72 -27.48 -0.34 15.01
C GLY A 72 -28.48 -1.47 15.21
N ILE A 73 -28.01 -2.70 15.38
CA ILE A 73 -28.86 -3.87 15.63
C ILE A 73 -29.33 -3.91 17.09
N GLN A 74 -28.57 -3.35 17.97
CA GLN A 74 -28.91 -3.29 19.39
C GLN A 74 -30.02 -2.27 19.64
#